data_823ba9c977cf3b113d00f009556558da
#
_entry.id   823ba9c977cf3b113d00f009556558da
#
_cell.length_a   1.000
_cell.length_b   1.000
_cell.length_c   1.000
_cell.angle_alpha   90.00
_cell.angle_beta   90.00
_cell.angle_gamma   90.00
#
_symmetry.space_group_name_H-M   'P 1'
#
loop_
_entity.id
_entity.type
_entity.pdbx_description
1 polymer ?
#
loop_
_entity_poly.entity_id
_entity_poly.type
_entity_poly.pdbx_seq_one_letter_code
_entity_poly.pdbx_strand_id
1 'polypeptide(L)'
;SDNTTAATIVMPTGTGKTETILSIVVAGHFKRTLVIVPSDALREQTKNKFVQLGLLRELGLITDITLNPIVATIKHGVDEHEHLDELLKSNVIVASASALAKFKSEYFVKLTEACTHLVVDEAHHITAATWVRVKSQFKDKSVFQFTATPFRSDGSRVEGKIIFNYPLKKAQDEGYFKPIEFHPVREFVEEQSDHAIAEKAIELLRADLAAGLDHIVMARASTIKRAKDIFKLYANEEDLKPVLINSKVKKKADVLQAIRNREH
;
A
#
# COMPACT_ATOMS: atom_id res chain seq x y z
N SER A 1 -24.50 21.86 4.09
CA SER A 1 -23.37 21.63 3.18
C SER A 1 -22.27 20.92 3.97
N ASP A 2 -21.95 19.69 3.58
CA ASP A 2 -20.88 18.89 4.22
C ASP A 2 -19.53 19.57 3.98
N ASN A 3 -18.99 20.21 5.00
CA ASN A 3 -17.79 21.05 4.91
C ASN A 3 -16.46 20.31 5.08
N THR A 4 -16.45 19.00 5.26
CA THR A 4 -15.20 18.24 5.40
C THR A 4 -14.72 17.77 4.03
N THR A 5 -13.97 18.63 3.36
CA THR A 5 -13.26 18.24 2.13
C THR A 5 -11.95 17.57 2.54
N ALA A 6 -11.82 16.28 2.28
CA ALA A 6 -10.57 15.56 2.53
C ALA A 6 -9.42 16.18 1.72
N ALA A 7 -8.27 16.39 2.36
CA ALA A 7 -7.04 16.81 1.72
C ALA A 7 -6.37 15.61 1.06
N THR A 8 -6.21 15.61 -0.26
CA THR A 8 -5.65 14.51 -1.02
C THR A 8 -4.22 14.82 -1.46
N ILE A 9 -3.31 13.92 -1.13
CA ILE A 9 -1.89 13.94 -1.49
C ILE A 9 -1.66 12.82 -2.50
N VAL A 10 -1.25 13.18 -3.72
CA VAL A 10 -0.96 12.22 -4.79
C VAL A 10 0.56 12.08 -4.90
N MET A 11 1.05 10.88 -4.62
CA MET A 11 2.48 10.54 -4.68
C MET A 11 2.64 9.11 -5.21
N PRO A 12 3.55 8.83 -6.15
CA PRO A 12 3.83 7.47 -6.61
C PRO A 12 4.26 6.55 -5.46
N THR A 13 4.02 5.25 -5.61
CA THR A 13 4.54 4.25 -4.67
C THR A 13 6.07 4.30 -4.67
N GLY A 14 6.70 4.24 -3.50
CA GLY A 14 8.16 4.31 -3.37
C GLY A 14 8.75 5.72 -3.23
N THR A 15 7.94 6.79 -3.29
CA THR A 15 8.41 8.18 -3.13
C THR A 15 8.29 8.72 -1.70
N GLY A 16 8.13 7.85 -0.70
CA GLY A 16 8.10 8.27 0.69
C GLY A 16 6.71 8.63 1.24
N LYS A 17 5.60 8.12 0.67
CA LYS A 17 4.24 8.37 1.21
C LYS A 17 4.15 8.14 2.72
N THR A 18 4.64 7.00 3.21
CA THR A 18 4.57 6.67 4.64
C THR A 18 5.38 7.66 5.49
N GLU A 19 6.56 8.04 5.05
CA GLU A 19 7.38 9.04 5.75
C GLU A 19 6.69 10.42 5.75
N THR A 20 5.99 10.77 4.67
CA THR A 20 5.17 12.00 4.62
C THR A 20 3.99 11.94 5.59
N ILE A 21 3.33 10.78 5.71
CA ILE A 21 2.27 10.57 6.71
C ILE A 21 2.82 10.78 8.13
N LEU A 22 3.95 10.15 8.45
CA LEU A 22 4.62 10.31 9.75
C LEU A 22 4.96 11.78 10.02
N SER A 23 5.54 12.49 9.03
CA SER A 23 5.91 13.90 9.15
C SER A 23 4.70 14.79 9.46
N ILE A 24 3.58 14.58 8.78
CA ILE A 24 2.34 15.34 9.01
C ILE A 24 1.80 15.10 10.43
N VAL A 25 1.78 13.84 10.88
CA VAL A 25 1.28 13.48 12.22
C VAL A 25 2.16 14.09 13.32
N VAL A 26 3.48 14.04 13.14
CA VAL A 26 4.44 14.59 14.11
C VAL A 26 4.43 16.13 14.11
N ALA A 27 4.57 16.74 12.94
CA ALA A 27 4.59 18.20 12.82
C ALA A 27 3.27 18.86 13.23
N GLY A 28 2.15 18.17 12.96
CA GLY A 28 0.82 18.64 13.35
C GLY A 28 0.47 18.39 14.82
N HIS A 29 1.35 17.70 15.58
CA HIS A 29 1.09 17.33 16.99
C HIS A 29 -0.27 16.65 17.18
N PHE A 30 -0.62 15.73 16.28
CA PHE A 30 -1.95 15.10 16.30
C PHE A 30 -2.14 14.29 17.57
N LYS A 31 -3.17 14.61 18.34
CA LYS A 31 -3.43 13.99 19.65
C LYS A 31 -3.79 12.51 19.51
N ARG A 32 -4.69 12.18 18.58
CA ARG A 32 -5.06 10.80 18.25
C ARG A 32 -5.45 10.70 16.78
N THR A 33 -4.78 9.81 16.06
CA THR A 33 -4.97 9.63 14.63
C THR A 33 -5.45 8.21 14.33
N LEU A 34 -6.54 8.08 13.58
CA LEU A 34 -6.91 6.83 12.94
C LEU A 34 -6.23 6.76 11.57
N VAL A 35 -5.43 5.73 11.35
CA VAL A 35 -4.74 5.46 10.07
C VAL A 35 -5.37 4.24 9.43
N ILE A 36 -5.94 4.41 8.24
CA ILE A 36 -6.56 3.33 7.47
C ILE A 36 -5.61 2.92 6.35
N VAL A 37 -5.36 1.61 6.26
CA VAL A 37 -4.54 0.99 5.22
C VAL A 37 -5.33 -0.09 4.48
N PRO A 38 -4.97 -0.44 3.22
CA PRO A 38 -5.77 -1.36 2.41
C PRO A 38 -5.69 -2.82 2.85
N SER A 39 -4.61 -3.24 3.52
CA SER A 39 -4.40 -4.66 3.85
C SER A 39 -3.78 -4.88 5.23
N ASP A 40 -3.92 -6.09 5.75
CA ASP A 40 -3.34 -6.49 7.03
C ASP A 40 -1.79 -6.50 7.01
N ALA A 41 -1.19 -6.83 5.88
CA ALA A 41 0.26 -6.76 5.72
C ALA A 41 0.78 -5.32 5.85
N LEU A 42 0.09 -4.37 5.22
CA LEU A 42 0.41 -2.94 5.33
C LEU A 42 0.12 -2.40 6.72
N ARG A 43 -0.88 -2.92 7.43
CA ARG A 43 -1.16 -2.54 8.82
C ARG A 43 0.05 -2.77 9.73
N GLU A 44 0.66 -3.96 9.68
CA GLU A 44 1.83 -4.27 10.52
C GLU A 44 3.06 -3.44 10.08
N GLN A 45 3.26 -3.26 8.78
CA GLN A 45 4.34 -2.41 8.26
C GLN A 45 4.17 -0.96 8.72
N THR A 46 2.98 -0.38 8.59
CA THR A 46 2.67 1.00 8.99
C THR A 46 2.80 1.17 10.50
N LYS A 47 2.30 0.21 11.31
CA LYS A 47 2.52 0.20 12.75
C LYS A 47 3.99 0.31 13.10
N ASN A 48 4.84 -0.56 12.52
CA ASN A 48 6.27 -0.57 12.82
C ASN A 48 6.95 0.76 12.44
N LYS A 49 6.53 1.36 11.33
CA LYS A 49 6.98 2.69 10.93
C LYS A 49 6.60 3.75 11.96
N PHE A 50 5.36 3.77 12.46
CA PHE A 50 4.94 4.71 13.49
C PHE A 50 5.68 4.50 14.82
N VAL A 51 5.85 3.26 15.27
CA VAL A 51 6.57 2.94 16.52
C VAL A 51 7.99 3.50 16.53
N GLN A 52 8.67 3.50 15.39
CA GLN A 52 10.06 3.96 15.26
C GLN A 52 10.16 5.39 14.69
N LEU A 53 9.03 5.99 14.28
CA LEU A 53 8.97 7.24 13.52
C LEU A 53 9.74 7.18 12.18
N GLY A 54 9.81 5.98 11.58
CA GLY A 54 10.39 5.75 10.27
C GLY A 54 11.81 6.29 10.14
N LEU A 55 12.07 7.03 9.08
CA LEU A 55 13.36 7.66 8.79
C LEU A 55 13.47 9.09 9.33
N LEU A 56 12.49 9.60 10.10
CA LEU A 56 12.46 11.03 10.49
C LEU A 56 13.69 11.44 11.32
N ARG A 57 14.24 10.55 12.15
CA ARG A 57 15.47 10.80 12.90
C ARG A 57 16.69 10.82 11.98
N GLU A 58 16.82 9.85 11.12
CA GLU A 58 17.92 9.74 10.15
C GLU A 58 17.98 10.95 9.21
N LEU A 59 16.79 11.49 8.86
CA LEU A 59 16.65 12.68 8.02
C LEU A 59 16.84 14.00 8.82
N GLY A 60 17.06 13.93 10.13
CA GLY A 60 17.20 15.12 10.98
C GLY A 60 15.92 15.94 11.14
N LEU A 61 14.76 15.38 10.83
CA LEU A 61 13.47 16.06 10.94
C LEU A 61 12.92 16.09 12.37
N ILE A 62 13.39 15.19 13.22
CA ILE A 62 13.11 15.13 14.65
C ILE A 62 14.38 14.82 15.41
N THR A 63 14.41 15.19 16.69
CA THR A 63 15.55 14.94 17.57
C THR A 63 15.48 13.56 18.21
N ASP A 64 16.60 13.06 18.75
CA ASP A 64 16.67 11.77 19.44
C ASP A 64 15.81 11.72 20.71
N ILE A 65 15.57 12.87 21.34
CA ILE A 65 14.72 13.00 22.54
C ILE A 65 13.22 13.01 22.20
N THR A 66 12.85 13.05 20.93
CA THR A 66 11.43 13.01 20.51
C THR A 66 10.82 11.67 20.94
N LEU A 67 9.75 11.73 21.74
CA LEU A 67 9.03 10.54 22.20
C LEU A 67 8.35 9.82 21.06
N ASN A 68 8.46 8.50 21.05
CA ASN A 68 7.72 7.67 20.10
C ASN A 68 6.23 7.62 20.48
N PRO A 69 5.32 7.60 19.50
CA PRO A 69 3.89 7.47 19.77
C PRO A 69 3.55 6.08 20.31
N ILE A 70 2.51 6.00 21.14
CA ILE A 70 1.87 4.74 21.48
C ILE A 70 0.98 4.35 20.30
N VAL A 71 1.26 3.18 19.71
CA VAL A 71 0.60 2.71 18.49
C VAL A 71 -0.18 1.43 18.77
N ALA A 72 -1.49 1.46 18.53
CA ALA A 72 -2.34 0.27 18.53
C ALA A 72 -2.71 -0.17 17.11
N THR A 73 -3.09 -1.44 16.98
CA THR A 73 -3.62 -1.99 15.72
C THR A 73 -4.97 -2.65 15.92
N ILE A 74 -5.85 -2.46 14.95
CA ILE A 74 -7.14 -3.14 14.89
C ILE A 74 -7.01 -4.32 13.92
N LYS A 75 -7.03 -5.55 14.45
CA LYS A 75 -6.95 -6.80 13.66
C LYS A 75 -8.34 -7.34 13.29
N HIS A 76 -9.27 -7.18 14.20
CA HIS A 76 -10.67 -7.61 14.06
C HIS A 76 -11.60 -6.49 14.51
N GLY A 77 -12.90 -6.65 14.29
CA GLY A 77 -13.86 -5.70 14.84
C GLY A 77 -13.78 -5.67 16.37
N VAL A 78 -14.08 -4.50 16.96
CA VAL A 78 -14.20 -4.34 18.41
C VAL A 78 -15.66 -4.51 18.79
N ASP A 79 -15.94 -5.38 19.76
CA ASP A 79 -17.26 -5.73 20.25
C ASP A 79 -17.38 -5.69 21.78
N GLU A 80 -16.31 -5.31 22.49
CA GLU A 80 -16.22 -5.17 23.94
C GLU A 80 -15.63 -3.81 24.34
N HIS A 81 -16.10 -3.27 25.47
CA HIS A 81 -15.65 -1.98 26.00
C HIS A 81 -14.15 -1.98 26.35
N GLU A 82 -13.66 -3.04 26.97
CA GLU A 82 -12.26 -3.15 27.39
C GLU A 82 -11.29 -3.04 26.20
N HIS A 83 -11.61 -3.67 25.08
CA HIS A 83 -10.81 -3.55 23.86
C HIS A 83 -10.79 -2.12 23.31
N LEU A 84 -11.92 -1.41 23.39
CA LEU A 84 -11.96 -0.01 22.97
C LEU A 84 -11.11 0.86 23.89
N ASP A 85 -11.22 0.69 25.21
CA ASP A 85 -10.47 1.47 26.18
C ASP A 85 -8.96 1.29 26.03
N GLU A 86 -8.49 0.08 25.71
CA GLU A 86 -7.09 -0.17 25.38
C GLU A 86 -6.65 0.58 24.11
N LEU A 87 -7.47 0.57 23.06
CA LEU A 87 -7.17 1.33 21.83
C LEU A 87 -7.07 2.83 22.11
N LEU A 88 -7.94 3.34 23.00
CA LEU A 88 -7.99 4.76 23.32
C LEU A 88 -6.82 5.25 24.19
N LYS A 89 -5.94 4.37 24.68
CA LYS A 89 -4.66 4.74 25.30
C LYS A 89 -3.60 5.13 24.26
N SER A 90 -3.84 4.89 22.98
CA SER A 90 -2.88 5.11 21.90
C SER A 90 -2.98 6.49 21.27
N ASN A 91 -1.86 6.99 20.74
CA ASN A 91 -1.80 8.21 19.92
C ASN A 91 -2.14 7.92 18.46
N VAL A 92 -1.76 6.72 17.99
CA VAL A 92 -1.99 6.27 16.62
C VAL A 92 -2.66 4.91 16.63
N ILE A 93 -3.75 4.79 15.89
CA ILE A 93 -4.51 3.55 15.75
C ILE A 93 -4.50 3.17 14.29
N VAL A 94 -3.88 2.04 13.94
CA VAL A 94 -3.76 1.56 12.56
C VAL A 94 -4.76 0.42 12.32
N ALA A 95 -5.59 0.57 11.31
CA ALA A 95 -6.62 -0.41 10.94
C ALA A 95 -6.61 -0.70 9.44
N SER A 96 -6.95 -1.93 9.06
CA SER A 96 -7.34 -2.20 7.67
C SER A 96 -8.80 -1.82 7.44
N ALA A 97 -9.14 -1.42 6.22
CA ALA A 97 -10.51 -1.12 5.84
C ALA A 97 -11.48 -2.28 6.14
N SER A 98 -11.02 -3.52 5.95
CA SER A 98 -11.78 -4.74 6.24
C SER A 98 -12.02 -4.97 7.74
N ALA A 99 -11.07 -4.60 8.60
CA ALA A 99 -11.24 -4.68 10.05
C ALA A 99 -12.26 -3.65 10.54
N LEU A 100 -12.22 -2.43 10.03
CA LEU A 100 -13.19 -1.38 10.37
C LEU A 100 -14.62 -1.73 9.94
N ALA A 101 -14.78 -2.41 8.81
CA ALA A 101 -16.09 -2.86 8.35
C ALA A 101 -16.79 -3.82 9.32
N LYS A 102 -16.03 -4.53 10.17
CA LYS A 102 -16.54 -5.48 11.18
C LYS A 102 -16.87 -4.87 12.54
N PHE A 103 -16.60 -3.58 12.74
CA PHE A 103 -16.94 -2.90 13.98
C PHE A 103 -18.46 -2.82 14.21
N LYS A 104 -18.90 -3.08 15.43
CA LYS A 104 -20.23 -2.69 15.87
C LYS A 104 -20.34 -1.16 15.83
N SER A 105 -21.49 -0.65 15.38
CA SER A 105 -21.66 0.78 15.12
C SER A 105 -21.36 1.66 16.34
N GLU A 106 -21.77 1.24 17.52
CA GLU A 106 -21.56 1.99 18.78
C GLU A 106 -20.05 2.19 19.10
N TYR A 107 -19.25 1.12 18.98
CA TYR A 107 -17.80 1.20 19.23
C TYR A 107 -17.08 1.97 18.14
N PHE A 108 -17.56 1.87 16.91
CA PHE A 108 -17.02 2.64 15.80
C PHE A 108 -17.21 4.15 16.00
N VAL A 109 -18.39 4.57 16.44
CA VAL A 109 -18.69 5.97 16.77
C VAL A 109 -17.77 6.45 17.88
N LYS A 110 -17.70 5.74 19.02
CA LYS A 110 -16.84 6.10 20.15
C LYS A 110 -15.36 6.20 19.75
N LEU A 111 -14.86 5.26 18.95
CA LEU A 111 -13.50 5.30 18.43
C LEU A 111 -13.24 6.56 17.60
N THR A 112 -14.15 6.84 16.66
CA THR A 112 -13.99 7.96 15.75
C THR A 112 -14.19 9.31 16.45
N GLU A 113 -15.08 9.40 17.45
CA GLU A 113 -15.24 10.59 18.29
C GLU A 113 -13.95 10.92 19.06
N ALA A 114 -13.26 9.91 19.57
CA ALA A 114 -12.01 10.07 20.30
C ALA A 114 -10.82 10.44 19.40
N CYS A 115 -10.90 10.16 18.09
CA CYS A 115 -9.85 10.53 17.13
C CYS A 115 -10.00 11.98 16.68
N THR A 116 -8.88 12.70 16.60
CA THR A 116 -8.83 14.09 16.12
C THR A 116 -8.59 14.19 14.63
N HIS A 117 -7.92 13.19 14.05
CA HIS A 117 -7.53 13.15 12.65
C HIS A 117 -7.76 11.78 12.03
N LEU A 118 -8.02 11.78 10.74
CA LEU A 118 -8.09 10.59 9.90
C LEU A 118 -7.00 10.67 8.83
N VAL A 119 -6.22 9.62 8.71
CA VAL A 119 -5.29 9.41 7.60
C VAL A 119 -5.68 8.15 6.85
N VAL A 120 -5.74 8.24 5.55
CA VAL A 120 -6.09 7.13 4.66
C VAL A 120 -4.95 6.90 3.69
N ASP A 121 -4.27 5.77 3.84
CA ASP A 121 -3.23 5.35 2.89
C ASP A 121 -3.84 4.51 1.77
N GLU A 122 -3.33 4.70 0.55
CA GLU A 122 -3.85 4.08 -0.68
C GLU A 122 -5.37 4.24 -0.83
N ALA A 123 -5.85 5.47 -0.73
CA ALA A 123 -7.28 5.82 -0.69
C ALA A 123 -8.10 5.25 -1.85
N HIS A 124 -7.47 4.97 -3.00
CA HIS A 124 -8.10 4.35 -4.16
C HIS A 124 -8.53 2.89 -3.93
N HIS A 125 -8.03 2.22 -2.88
CA HIS A 125 -8.41 0.86 -2.51
C HIS A 125 -9.60 0.78 -1.55
N ILE A 126 -10.03 1.89 -0.96
CA ILE A 126 -11.17 1.87 -0.04
C ILE A 126 -12.47 1.82 -0.84
N THR A 127 -13.35 0.86 -0.52
CA THR A 127 -14.66 0.77 -1.16
C THR A 127 -15.51 2.01 -0.84
N ALA A 128 -16.39 2.39 -1.77
CA ALA A 128 -17.26 3.54 -1.59
C ALA A 128 -18.11 3.45 -0.30
N ALA A 129 -18.65 2.27 0.02
CA ALA A 129 -19.45 2.05 1.23
C ALA A 129 -18.63 2.26 2.52
N THR A 130 -17.40 1.71 2.59
CA THR A 130 -16.51 1.93 3.74
C THR A 130 -16.12 3.39 3.85
N TRP A 131 -15.83 4.05 2.72
CA TRP A 131 -15.49 5.46 2.69
C TRP A 131 -16.60 6.35 3.24
N VAL A 132 -17.83 6.16 2.76
CA VAL A 132 -19.01 6.93 3.23
C VAL A 132 -19.21 6.75 4.73
N ARG A 133 -19.13 5.51 5.24
CA ARG A 133 -19.25 5.22 6.68
C ARG A 133 -18.19 5.93 7.51
N VAL A 134 -16.93 5.88 7.08
CA VAL A 134 -15.82 6.51 7.81
C VAL A 134 -15.92 8.03 7.72
N LYS A 135 -16.09 8.59 6.53
CA LYS A 135 -16.16 10.03 6.29
C LYS A 135 -17.27 10.69 7.11
N SER A 136 -18.44 10.02 7.24
CA SER A 136 -19.56 10.55 8.02
C SER A 136 -19.23 10.81 9.48
N GLN A 137 -18.27 10.08 10.06
CA GLN A 137 -17.83 10.25 11.44
C GLN A 137 -16.73 11.31 11.61
N PHE A 138 -16.15 11.80 10.53
CA PHE A 138 -15.09 12.82 10.54
C PHE A 138 -15.52 14.14 9.93
N LYS A 139 -16.83 14.47 9.97
CA LYS A 139 -17.40 15.66 9.32
C LYS A 139 -16.71 16.98 9.68
N ASP A 140 -16.34 17.15 10.95
CA ASP A 140 -15.71 18.38 11.46
C ASP A 140 -14.25 18.18 11.85
N LYS A 141 -13.60 17.14 11.30
CA LYS A 141 -12.22 16.77 11.60
C LYS A 141 -11.36 16.75 10.35
N SER A 142 -10.06 16.90 10.54
CA SER A 142 -9.12 16.86 9.42
C SER A 142 -8.96 15.46 8.86
N VAL A 143 -9.10 15.34 7.55
CA VAL A 143 -8.97 14.09 6.80
C VAL A 143 -7.88 14.24 5.75
N PHE A 144 -6.86 13.39 5.82
CA PHE A 144 -5.78 13.31 4.84
C PHE A 144 -5.86 12.00 4.07
N GLN A 145 -5.80 12.07 2.76
CA GLN A 145 -5.80 10.91 1.86
C GLN A 145 -4.50 10.87 1.08
N PHE A 146 -3.88 9.72 1.06
CA PHE A 146 -2.68 9.45 0.26
C PHE A 146 -3.00 8.41 -0.80
N THR A 147 -2.54 8.64 -2.01
CA THR A 147 -2.74 7.70 -3.11
C THR A 147 -1.66 7.86 -4.17
N ALA A 148 -1.30 6.76 -4.83
CA ALA A 148 -0.44 6.81 -6.01
C ALA A 148 -1.22 7.25 -7.26
N THR A 149 -2.52 6.95 -7.30
CA THR A 149 -3.41 7.27 -8.41
C THR A 149 -4.68 7.91 -7.89
N PRO A 150 -5.12 9.06 -8.44
CA PRO A 150 -6.33 9.75 -7.99
C PRO A 150 -7.62 9.10 -8.53
N PHE A 151 -7.53 7.86 -9.04
CA PHE A 151 -8.64 7.11 -9.60
C PHE A 151 -8.78 5.76 -8.90
N ARG A 152 -10.02 5.34 -8.69
CA ARG A 152 -10.38 4.02 -8.18
C ARG A 152 -10.36 2.97 -9.30
N SER A 153 -10.45 1.71 -8.94
CA SER A 153 -10.51 0.59 -9.90
C SER A 153 -11.72 0.63 -10.83
N ASP A 154 -12.81 1.29 -10.42
CA ASP A 154 -14.01 1.52 -11.23
C ASP A 154 -13.91 2.76 -12.14
N GLY A 155 -12.76 3.42 -12.19
CA GLY A 155 -12.51 4.63 -12.96
C GLY A 155 -13.01 5.92 -12.30
N SER A 156 -13.73 5.85 -11.19
CA SER A 156 -14.16 7.04 -10.45
C SER A 156 -12.97 7.74 -9.78
N ARG A 157 -13.07 9.06 -9.66
CA ARG A 157 -12.04 9.85 -8.97
C ARG A 157 -12.15 9.68 -7.47
N VAL A 158 -11.00 9.62 -6.78
CA VAL A 158 -10.95 9.70 -5.33
C VAL A 158 -11.50 11.07 -4.90
N GLU A 159 -12.48 11.08 -3.99
CA GLU A 159 -13.04 12.31 -3.47
C GLU A 159 -12.00 13.12 -2.69
N GLY A 160 -12.18 14.45 -2.66
CA GLY A 160 -11.34 15.35 -1.89
C GLY A 160 -10.63 16.38 -2.75
N LYS A 161 -10.01 17.34 -2.09
CA LYS A 161 -9.21 18.37 -2.74
C LYS A 161 -7.76 17.93 -2.83
N ILE A 162 -7.22 17.82 -4.03
CA ILE A 162 -5.79 17.58 -4.21
C ILE A 162 -5.04 18.83 -3.75
N ILE A 163 -4.29 18.69 -2.65
CA ILE A 163 -3.47 19.76 -2.07
C ILE A 163 -2.00 19.62 -2.43
N PHE A 164 -1.58 18.42 -2.82
CA PHE A 164 -0.22 18.13 -3.28
C PHE A 164 -0.26 17.04 -4.34
N ASN A 165 0.51 17.22 -5.40
CA ASN A 165 0.68 16.24 -6.46
C ASN A 165 2.16 16.16 -6.84
N TYR A 166 2.73 14.97 -6.69
CA TYR A 166 4.10 14.65 -7.10
C TYR A 166 4.05 13.69 -8.29
N PRO A 167 4.15 14.20 -9.54
CA PRO A 167 4.02 13.35 -10.72
C PRO A 167 5.14 12.33 -10.85
N LEU A 168 4.83 11.14 -11.43
CA LEU A 168 5.82 10.10 -11.70
C LEU A 168 6.99 10.64 -12.54
N LYS A 169 6.70 11.46 -13.56
CA LYS A 169 7.75 12.10 -14.38
C LYS A 169 8.74 12.88 -13.51
N LYS A 170 8.25 13.69 -12.56
CA LYS A 170 9.12 14.44 -11.67
C LYS A 170 9.98 13.51 -10.79
N ALA A 171 9.39 12.41 -10.30
CA ALA A 171 10.13 11.40 -9.55
C ALA A 171 11.21 10.70 -10.39
N GLN A 172 10.99 10.52 -11.68
CA GLN A 172 11.99 10.01 -12.62
C GLN A 172 13.09 11.06 -12.89
N ASP A 173 12.71 12.30 -13.15
CA ASP A 173 13.65 13.40 -13.39
C ASP A 173 14.56 13.66 -12.17
N GLU A 174 14.06 13.45 -10.96
CA GLU A 174 14.80 13.55 -9.69
C GLU A 174 15.55 12.25 -9.31
N GLY A 175 15.50 11.20 -10.14
CA GLY A 175 16.25 9.96 -9.95
C GLY A 175 15.66 8.94 -8.96
N TYR A 176 14.43 9.16 -8.45
CA TYR A 176 13.75 8.17 -7.61
C TYR A 176 13.36 6.92 -8.36
N PHE A 177 13.12 7.02 -9.67
CA PHE A 177 12.81 5.90 -10.55
C PHE A 177 13.63 5.98 -11.82
N LYS A 178 14.08 4.83 -12.28
CA LYS A 178 14.60 4.70 -13.64
C LYS A 178 13.47 4.91 -14.66
N PRO A 179 13.78 5.33 -15.89
CA PRO A 179 12.80 5.34 -16.97
C PRO A 179 12.15 3.96 -17.12
N ILE A 180 10.85 3.95 -17.36
CA ILE A 180 10.11 2.71 -17.63
C ILE A 180 10.13 2.51 -19.13
N GLU A 181 10.75 1.44 -19.58
CA GLU A 181 10.70 1.01 -20.96
C GLU A 181 9.46 0.16 -21.19
N PHE A 182 8.67 0.53 -22.19
CA PHE A 182 7.47 -0.19 -22.55
C PHE A 182 7.71 -0.98 -23.84
N HIS A 183 7.63 -2.31 -23.75
CA HIS A 183 7.80 -3.23 -24.89
C HIS A 183 6.43 -3.84 -25.25
N PRO A 184 5.65 -3.24 -26.16
CA PRO A 184 4.36 -3.76 -26.54
C PRO A 184 4.50 -5.05 -27.35
N VAL A 185 3.75 -6.08 -26.97
CA VAL A 185 3.61 -7.31 -27.76
C VAL A 185 2.27 -7.22 -28.50
N ARG A 186 2.29 -7.37 -29.82
CA ARG A 186 1.09 -7.42 -30.66
C ARG A 186 0.86 -8.86 -31.10
N GLU A 187 -0.20 -9.46 -30.56
CA GLU A 187 -0.65 -10.80 -30.94
C GLU A 187 -2.17 -10.71 -31.24
N PHE A 188 -2.57 -11.25 -32.37
CA PHE A 188 -3.95 -11.18 -32.85
C PHE A 188 -4.76 -12.42 -32.47
N VAL A 189 -4.07 -13.50 -32.06
CA VAL A 189 -4.69 -14.73 -31.59
C VAL A 189 -4.63 -14.76 -30.07
N GLU A 190 -5.79 -14.64 -29.42
CA GLU A 190 -5.87 -14.51 -27.96
C GLU A 190 -5.21 -15.66 -27.20
N GLU A 191 -5.35 -16.91 -27.72
CA GLU A 191 -4.76 -18.10 -27.14
C GLU A 191 -3.22 -18.10 -27.18
N GLN A 192 -2.62 -17.33 -28.06
CA GLN A 192 -1.16 -17.21 -28.22
C GLN A 192 -0.58 -16.00 -27.47
N SER A 193 -1.42 -15.11 -26.97
CA SER A 193 -0.99 -13.87 -26.29
C SER A 193 -0.07 -14.10 -25.11
N ASP A 194 -0.40 -15.07 -24.23
CA ASP A 194 0.43 -15.39 -23.07
C ASP A 194 1.80 -15.97 -23.48
N HIS A 195 1.85 -16.73 -24.57
CA HIS A 195 3.10 -17.28 -25.12
C HIS A 195 4.00 -16.17 -25.70
N ALA A 196 3.46 -15.31 -26.54
CA ALA A 196 4.20 -14.19 -27.14
C ALA A 196 4.75 -13.23 -26.07
N ILE A 197 3.97 -12.96 -25.01
CA ILE A 197 4.41 -12.15 -23.86
C ILE A 197 5.56 -12.85 -23.11
N ALA A 198 5.44 -14.17 -22.87
CA ALA A 198 6.46 -14.93 -22.17
C ALA A 198 7.77 -14.99 -22.96
N GLU A 199 7.72 -15.24 -24.27
CA GLU A 199 8.90 -15.22 -25.16
C GLU A 199 9.59 -13.86 -25.12
N LYS A 200 8.84 -12.77 -25.24
CA LYS A 200 9.41 -11.43 -25.19
C LYS A 200 10.03 -11.11 -23.83
N ALA A 201 9.40 -11.54 -22.74
CA ALA A 201 9.93 -11.35 -21.40
C ALA A 201 11.24 -12.13 -21.17
N ILE A 202 11.32 -13.38 -21.69
CA ILE A 202 12.54 -14.20 -21.62
C ILE A 202 13.66 -13.60 -22.45
N GLU A 203 13.35 -13.14 -23.68
CA GLU A 203 14.31 -12.45 -24.55
C GLU A 203 14.95 -11.24 -23.83
N LEU A 204 14.10 -10.36 -23.26
CA LEU A 204 14.56 -9.16 -22.55
C LEU A 204 15.38 -9.52 -21.30
N LEU A 205 14.92 -10.49 -20.51
CA LEU A 205 15.64 -10.93 -19.32
C LEU A 205 17.04 -11.47 -19.67
N ARG A 206 17.14 -12.30 -20.72
CA ARG A 206 18.43 -12.83 -21.16
C ARG A 206 19.37 -11.75 -21.68
N ALA A 207 18.84 -10.75 -22.38
CA ALA A 207 19.62 -9.60 -22.82
C ALA A 207 20.16 -8.79 -21.62
N ASP A 208 19.33 -8.58 -20.61
CA ASP A 208 19.69 -7.88 -19.37
C ASP A 208 20.77 -8.65 -18.59
N LEU A 209 20.59 -9.96 -18.41
CA LEU A 209 21.59 -10.82 -17.73
C LEU A 209 22.90 -10.84 -18.48
N ALA A 210 22.89 -10.91 -19.82
CA ALA A 210 24.08 -10.85 -20.66
C ALA A 210 24.79 -9.48 -20.55
N ALA A 211 24.05 -8.41 -20.29
CA ALA A 211 24.58 -7.07 -20.02
C ALA A 211 25.10 -6.91 -18.57
N GLY A 212 25.07 -7.96 -17.76
CA GLY A 212 25.52 -7.94 -16.37
C GLY A 212 24.51 -7.30 -15.39
N LEU A 213 23.25 -7.13 -15.81
CA LEU A 213 22.20 -6.61 -14.97
C LEU A 213 21.58 -7.76 -14.16
N ASP A 214 21.30 -7.52 -12.88
CA ASP A 214 20.66 -8.48 -11.98
C ASP A 214 19.14 -8.25 -11.94
N HIS A 215 18.46 -8.57 -13.03
CA HIS A 215 17.02 -8.39 -13.16
C HIS A 215 16.23 -9.67 -12.85
N ILE A 216 14.95 -9.49 -12.47
CA ILE A 216 13.98 -10.57 -12.29
C ILE A 216 12.73 -10.23 -13.09
N VAL A 217 12.18 -11.22 -13.78
CA VAL A 217 10.84 -11.11 -14.38
C VAL A 217 9.77 -11.50 -13.37
N MET A 218 8.73 -10.67 -13.26
CA MET A 218 7.53 -10.98 -12.50
C MET A 218 6.32 -11.04 -13.44
N ALA A 219 5.86 -12.25 -13.76
CA ALA A 219 4.63 -12.48 -14.51
C ALA A 219 3.42 -12.52 -13.55
N ARG A 220 2.49 -11.57 -13.72
CA ARG A 220 1.27 -11.49 -12.90
C ARG A 220 0.06 -12.00 -13.66
N ALA A 221 -0.68 -12.96 -13.07
CA ALA A 221 -1.92 -13.48 -13.59
C ALA A 221 -3.12 -13.14 -12.71
N SER A 222 -4.31 -13.01 -13.29
CA SER A 222 -5.56 -12.70 -12.61
C SER A 222 -6.12 -13.85 -11.76
N THR A 223 -5.83 -15.11 -12.14
CA THR A 223 -6.32 -16.30 -11.46
C THR A 223 -5.21 -17.31 -11.21
N ILE A 224 -5.40 -18.20 -10.20
CA ILE A 224 -4.44 -19.28 -9.91
C ILE A 224 -4.33 -20.24 -11.10
N LYS A 225 -5.43 -20.52 -11.82
CA LYS A 225 -5.41 -21.37 -13.00
C LYS A 225 -4.51 -20.77 -14.06
N ARG A 226 -4.75 -19.51 -14.45
CA ARG A 226 -3.93 -18.81 -15.45
C ARG A 226 -2.46 -18.70 -15.01
N ALA A 227 -2.20 -18.46 -13.71
CA ALA A 227 -0.83 -18.44 -13.20
C ALA A 227 -0.09 -19.78 -13.40
N LYS A 228 -0.79 -20.90 -13.24
CA LYS A 228 -0.21 -22.23 -13.51
C LYS A 228 0.02 -22.47 -15.00
N ASP A 229 -0.87 -21.98 -15.85
CA ASP A 229 -0.72 -22.15 -17.30
C ASP A 229 0.42 -21.28 -17.83
N ILE A 230 0.53 -20.04 -17.39
CA ILE A 230 1.67 -19.17 -17.69
C ILE A 230 2.97 -19.75 -17.14
N PHE A 231 2.97 -20.32 -15.92
CA PHE A 231 4.17 -20.94 -15.35
C PHE A 231 4.75 -22.04 -16.23
N LYS A 232 3.92 -22.82 -16.92
CA LYS A 232 4.39 -23.85 -17.87
C LYS A 232 5.21 -23.29 -19.00
N LEU A 233 4.94 -22.04 -19.44
CA LEU A 233 5.68 -21.37 -20.50
C LEU A 233 7.12 -21.05 -20.05
N TYR A 234 7.30 -20.76 -18.77
CA TYR A 234 8.62 -20.48 -18.19
C TYR A 234 9.33 -21.73 -17.66
N ALA A 235 8.59 -22.81 -17.35
CA ALA A 235 9.13 -24.01 -16.71
C ALA A 235 10.19 -24.75 -17.55
N ASN A 236 10.19 -24.54 -18.88
CA ASN A 236 11.18 -25.10 -19.79
C ASN A 236 12.53 -24.32 -19.79
N GLU A 237 12.55 -23.15 -19.15
CA GLU A 237 13.71 -22.28 -19.04
C GLU A 237 14.44 -22.56 -17.71
N GLU A 238 15.03 -23.73 -17.58
CA GLU A 238 15.66 -24.21 -16.32
C GLU A 238 16.78 -23.27 -15.83
N ASP A 239 17.48 -22.61 -16.73
CA ASP A 239 18.52 -21.63 -16.45
C ASP A 239 17.97 -20.38 -15.72
N LEU A 240 16.69 -20.05 -15.91
CA LEU A 240 16.02 -18.91 -15.28
C LEU A 240 15.34 -19.23 -13.96
N LYS A 241 15.31 -20.51 -13.56
CA LYS A 241 14.76 -21.02 -12.29
C LYS A 241 13.37 -20.41 -11.93
N PRO A 242 12.35 -20.61 -12.76
CA PRO A 242 11.04 -20.02 -12.56
C PRO A 242 10.34 -20.57 -11.30
N VAL A 243 9.66 -19.69 -10.57
CA VAL A 243 8.94 -20.02 -9.32
C VAL A 243 7.48 -19.59 -9.40
N LEU A 244 6.55 -20.49 -9.08
CA LEU A 244 5.12 -20.19 -9.03
C LEU A 244 4.69 -19.80 -7.62
N ILE A 245 4.19 -18.56 -7.47
CA ILE A 245 3.66 -18.04 -6.20
C ILE A 245 2.18 -17.75 -6.35
N ASN A 246 1.35 -18.28 -5.45
CA ASN A 246 -0.07 -17.99 -5.37
C ASN A 246 -0.56 -18.04 -3.92
N SER A 247 -1.85 -17.76 -3.68
CA SER A 247 -2.42 -17.71 -2.31
C SER A 247 -2.42 -19.06 -1.58
N LYS A 248 -2.26 -20.20 -2.28
CA LYS A 248 -2.26 -21.55 -1.72
C LYS A 248 -0.85 -22.08 -1.41
N VAL A 249 0.20 -21.34 -1.79
CA VAL A 249 1.59 -21.76 -1.52
C VAL A 249 1.85 -21.68 -0.02
N LYS A 250 2.22 -22.81 0.58
CA LYS A 250 2.72 -22.88 1.96
C LYS A 250 4.10 -22.24 2.01
N LYS A 251 4.44 -21.61 3.16
CA LYS A 251 5.74 -20.92 3.37
C LYS A 251 6.06 -19.84 2.31
N LYS A 252 5.04 -19.10 1.90
CA LYS A 252 5.20 -18.02 0.91
C LYS A 252 6.28 -17.00 1.32
N ALA A 253 6.43 -16.73 2.62
CA ALA A 253 7.43 -15.81 3.14
C ALA A 253 8.86 -16.30 2.85
N ASP A 254 9.12 -17.60 3.05
CA ASP A 254 10.42 -18.22 2.81
C ASP A 254 10.79 -18.16 1.32
N VAL A 255 9.82 -18.45 0.43
CA VAL A 255 10.01 -18.34 -1.02
C VAL A 255 10.34 -16.91 -1.43
N LEU A 256 9.60 -15.93 -0.91
CA LEU A 256 9.86 -14.52 -1.21
C LEU A 256 11.22 -14.05 -0.66
N GLN A 257 11.64 -14.58 0.51
CA GLN A 257 12.95 -14.27 1.06
C GLN A 257 14.07 -14.87 0.21
N ALA A 258 13.93 -16.11 -0.24
CA ALA A 258 14.89 -16.75 -1.12
C ALA A 258 15.05 -16.00 -2.47
N ILE A 259 13.93 -15.52 -3.06
CA ILE A 259 13.98 -14.65 -4.26
C ILE A 259 14.75 -13.35 -3.96
N ARG A 260 14.53 -12.73 -2.82
CA ARG A 260 15.27 -11.51 -2.42
C ARG A 260 16.76 -11.75 -2.25
N ASN A 261 17.10 -12.90 -1.70
CA ASN A 261 18.50 -13.29 -1.49
C ASN A 261 19.18 -13.85 -2.74
N ARG A 262 18.48 -13.94 -3.88
CA ARG A 262 18.99 -14.55 -5.12
C ARG A 262 19.40 -16.03 -4.95
N GLU A 263 18.74 -16.76 -4.06
CA GLU A 263 19.01 -18.17 -3.75
C GLU A 263 18.24 -19.15 -4.65
N HIS A 264 17.77 -18.71 -5.80
CA HIS A 264 17.02 -19.51 -6.79
C HIS A 264 17.85 -19.84 -8.02
#